data_b2ce0f4267ad85c2de9c21c79e56c4e8
#
_entry.id   b2ce0f4267ad85c2de9c21c79e56c4e8
#
_cell.length_a   1.000
_cell.length_b   1.000
_cell.length_c   1.000
_cell.angle_alpha   90.00
_cell.angle_beta   90.00
_cell.angle_gamma   90.00
#
_symmetry.space_group_name_H-M   'P 1'
#
loop_
_entity.id
_entity.type
_entity.pdbx_description
1 polymer ?
#
loop_
_entity_poly.entity_id
_entity_poly.type
_entity_poly.pdbx_seq_one_letter_code
_entity_poly.pdbx_strand_id
1 'polypeptide(L)'
;MSKNRNRTRRIYGIILTSFIIIWIGSVSLQMLSNRHNAWIASEMILQQLEDVIEENKESYQTLLETLKEEYTLRAETVANLLEMEGRLYQTTVEYRKIAKQLRVDEIHIFNTGGCIVAGTNPEYFGYSFSSGEQMGYFKPMLTDKKLSMCQDMV
;
A
#
# COMPACT_ATOMS: atom_id res chain seq x y z
N MET A 1 85.52 18.78 10.56
CA MET A 1 84.24 18.48 11.22
C MET A 1 83.01 18.73 10.36
N SER A 2 83.02 19.43 9.24
CA SER A 2 81.86 19.80 8.40
C SER A 2 81.24 18.65 7.57
N LYS A 3 82.02 17.72 7.08
CA LYS A 3 81.61 16.65 6.14
C LYS A 3 80.65 15.64 6.75
N ASN A 4 80.74 15.36 8.05
CA ASN A 4 79.88 14.42 8.75
C ASN A 4 78.46 14.97 9.01
N ARG A 5 78.34 16.25 9.26
CA ARG A 5 77.10 16.98 9.50
C ARG A 5 76.19 17.03 8.27
N ASN A 6 76.72 17.10 7.07
CA ASN A 6 76.00 17.05 5.82
C ASN A 6 75.54 15.68 5.46
N ARG A 7 76.23 14.62 5.81
CA ARG A 7 75.84 13.22 5.62
C ARG A 7 74.65 12.89 6.52
N THR A 8 74.72 13.30 7.78
CA THR A 8 73.62 13.09 8.74
C THR A 8 72.35 13.82 8.31
N ARG A 9 72.42 15.04 7.85
CA ARG A 9 71.26 15.81 7.31
C ARG A 9 70.63 15.15 6.10
N ARG A 10 71.41 14.55 5.18
CA ARG A 10 70.90 13.81 4.02
C ARG A 10 70.17 12.54 4.44
N ILE A 11 70.68 11.81 5.43
CA ILE A 11 70.02 10.59 5.96
C ILE A 11 68.70 10.95 6.60
N TYR A 12 68.60 11.98 7.43
CA TYR A 12 67.33 12.45 8.01
C TYR A 12 66.36 12.92 6.94
N GLY A 13 66.81 13.59 5.90
CA GLY A 13 65.98 14.00 4.76
C GLY A 13 65.35 12.81 4.04
N ILE A 14 66.14 11.74 3.76
CA ILE A 14 65.64 10.54 3.11
C ILE A 14 64.63 9.80 3.99
N ILE A 15 64.89 9.68 5.28
CA ILE A 15 63.96 9.06 6.23
C ILE A 15 62.65 9.84 6.29
N LEU A 16 62.71 11.18 6.38
CA LEU A 16 61.53 12.01 6.45
C LEU A 16 60.71 11.93 5.17
N THR A 17 61.31 11.97 4.00
CA THR A 17 60.62 11.85 2.71
C THR A 17 60.00 10.48 2.54
N SER A 18 60.65 9.41 2.95
CA SER A 18 60.07 8.04 2.94
C SER A 18 58.86 7.97 3.82
N PHE A 19 58.88 8.57 5.01
CA PHE A 19 57.76 8.57 5.93
C PHE A 19 56.55 9.31 5.36
N ILE A 20 56.78 10.48 4.72
CA ILE A 20 55.72 11.25 4.05
C ILE A 20 55.07 10.46 2.90
N ILE A 21 55.89 9.77 2.08
CA ILE A 21 55.38 8.97 0.96
C ILE A 21 54.50 7.81 1.46
N ILE A 22 54.97 7.11 2.50
CA ILE A 22 54.19 6.02 3.11
C ILE A 22 52.89 6.53 3.71
N TRP A 23 52.95 7.68 4.39
CA TRP A 23 51.74 8.28 4.99
C TRP A 23 50.72 8.70 3.94
N ILE A 24 51.13 9.38 2.87
CA ILE A 24 50.27 9.77 1.75
C ILE A 24 49.69 8.53 1.07
N GLY A 25 50.48 7.49 0.83
CA GLY A 25 50.00 6.21 0.25
C GLY A 25 48.97 5.53 1.12
N SER A 26 49.19 5.51 2.45
CA SER A 26 48.24 4.91 3.39
C SER A 26 46.90 5.68 3.42
N VAL A 27 46.94 7.00 3.48
CA VAL A 27 45.72 7.83 3.46
C VAL A 27 44.97 7.64 2.14
N SER A 28 45.66 7.60 1.01
CA SER A 28 45.07 7.41 -0.30
C SER A 28 44.36 6.03 -0.42
N LEU A 29 44.98 4.97 0.08
CA LEU A 29 44.39 3.63 0.10
C LEU A 29 43.17 3.58 1.01
N GLN A 30 43.21 4.19 2.19
CA GLN A 30 42.04 4.29 3.08
C GLN A 30 40.89 5.05 2.43
N MET A 31 41.17 6.14 1.74
CA MET A 31 40.16 6.94 1.08
C MET A 31 39.46 6.16 -0.07
N LEU A 32 40.24 5.42 -0.85
CA LEU A 32 39.70 4.53 -1.90
C LEU A 32 38.85 3.39 -1.31
N SER A 33 39.33 2.75 -0.26
CA SER A 33 38.59 1.67 0.42
C SER A 33 37.28 2.19 1.02
N ASN A 34 37.31 3.35 1.69
CA ASN A 34 36.09 3.94 2.26
C ASN A 34 35.06 4.32 1.19
N ARG A 35 35.49 4.84 0.05
CA ARG A 35 34.59 5.15 -1.06
C ARG A 35 33.94 3.90 -1.64
N HIS A 36 34.72 2.82 -1.80
CA HIS A 36 34.22 1.55 -2.29
C HIS A 36 33.21 0.93 -1.31
N ASN A 37 33.53 0.91 -0.01
CA ASN A 37 32.62 0.39 1.01
C ASN A 37 31.33 1.20 1.12
N ALA A 38 31.42 2.54 1.01
CA ALA A 38 30.25 3.40 1.01
C ALA A 38 29.36 3.16 -0.21
N TRP A 39 29.94 2.89 -1.38
CA TRP A 39 29.18 2.57 -2.58
C TRP A 39 28.45 1.25 -2.45
N ILE A 40 29.13 0.18 -1.99
CA ILE A 40 28.51 -1.13 -1.73
C ILE A 40 27.39 -1.02 -0.69
N ALA A 41 27.61 -0.30 0.40
CA ALA A 41 26.59 -0.10 1.42
C ALA A 41 25.36 0.63 0.88
N SER A 42 25.56 1.63 0.02
CA SER A 42 24.47 2.35 -0.63
C SER A 42 23.65 1.43 -1.57
N GLU A 43 24.31 0.59 -2.35
CA GLU A 43 23.66 -0.35 -3.26
C GLU A 43 22.86 -1.41 -2.48
N MET A 44 23.40 -1.94 -1.38
CA MET A 44 22.69 -2.86 -0.50
C MET A 44 21.43 -2.22 0.13
N ILE A 45 21.53 -0.97 0.56
CA ILE A 45 20.37 -0.24 1.11
C ILE A 45 19.30 -0.04 0.05
N LEU A 46 19.67 0.30 -1.18
CA LEU A 46 18.72 0.46 -2.28
C LEU A 46 18.00 -0.85 -2.57
N GLN A 47 18.71 -1.97 -2.66
CA GLN A 47 18.10 -3.29 -2.84
C GLN A 47 17.13 -3.63 -1.69
N GLN A 48 17.53 -3.41 -0.44
CA GLN A 48 16.65 -3.66 0.70
C GLN A 48 15.38 -2.78 0.66
N LEU A 49 15.50 -1.55 0.18
CA LEU A 49 14.34 -0.67 0.02
C LEU A 49 13.41 -1.15 -1.10
N GLU A 50 13.95 -1.60 -2.22
CA GLU A 50 13.16 -2.19 -3.31
C GLU A 50 12.41 -3.45 -2.85
N ASP A 51 13.08 -4.35 -2.14
CA ASP A 51 12.48 -5.57 -1.59
C ASP A 51 11.33 -5.24 -0.61
N VAL A 52 11.54 -4.28 0.30
CA VAL A 52 10.51 -3.84 1.25
C VAL A 52 9.32 -3.18 0.55
N ILE A 53 9.56 -2.40 -0.50
CA ILE A 53 8.48 -1.77 -1.27
C ILE A 53 7.65 -2.83 -1.99
N GLU A 54 8.28 -3.82 -2.61
CA GLU A 54 7.56 -4.88 -3.32
C GLU A 54 6.77 -5.76 -2.35
N GLU A 55 7.36 -6.16 -1.21
CA GLU A 55 6.67 -6.92 -0.16
C GLU A 55 5.45 -6.15 0.41
N ASN A 56 5.61 -4.85 0.65
CA ASN A 56 4.49 -4.01 1.09
C ASN A 56 3.38 -3.92 0.04
N LYS A 57 3.73 -3.82 -1.23
CA LYS A 57 2.77 -3.77 -2.33
C LYS A 57 1.99 -5.08 -2.45
N GLU A 58 2.65 -6.23 -2.38
CA GLU A 58 2.00 -7.54 -2.38
C GLU A 58 1.07 -7.71 -1.17
N SER A 59 1.54 -7.31 0.02
CA SER A 59 0.74 -7.34 1.25
C SER A 59 -0.50 -6.45 1.14
N TYR A 60 -0.35 -5.27 0.56
CA TYR A 60 -1.47 -4.35 0.33
C TYR A 60 -2.49 -4.93 -0.66
N GLN A 61 -2.05 -5.54 -1.75
CA GLN A 61 -2.93 -6.20 -2.73
C GLN A 61 -3.70 -7.36 -2.09
N THR A 62 -3.02 -8.20 -1.33
CA THR A 62 -3.65 -9.32 -0.59
C THR A 62 -4.70 -8.81 0.40
N LEU A 63 -4.40 -7.71 1.10
CA LEU A 63 -5.36 -7.09 2.02
C LEU A 63 -6.59 -6.57 1.27
N LEU A 64 -6.41 -5.90 0.14
CA LEU A 64 -7.53 -5.41 -0.68
C LEU A 64 -8.42 -6.57 -1.19
N GLU A 65 -7.82 -7.65 -1.67
CA GLU A 65 -8.58 -8.84 -2.11
C GLU A 65 -9.39 -9.44 -0.95
N THR A 66 -8.76 -9.61 0.22
CA THR A 66 -9.43 -10.12 1.41
C THR A 66 -10.60 -9.23 1.84
N LEU A 67 -10.42 -7.91 1.79
CA LEU A 67 -11.48 -6.96 2.12
C LEU A 67 -12.64 -7.03 1.10
N LYS A 68 -12.34 -7.17 -0.18
CA LYS A 68 -13.37 -7.34 -1.23
C LYS A 68 -14.19 -8.60 -1.01
N GLU A 69 -13.56 -9.72 -0.70
CA GLU A 69 -14.23 -10.98 -0.38
C GLU A 69 -15.12 -10.82 0.85
N GLU A 70 -14.63 -10.19 1.91
CA GLU A 70 -15.39 -9.96 3.13
C GLU A 70 -16.61 -9.07 2.88
N TYR A 71 -16.48 -7.97 2.15
CA TYR A 71 -17.60 -7.09 1.82
C TYR A 71 -18.61 -7.75 0.90
N THR A 72 -18.16 -8.55 -0.08
CA THR A 72 -19.04 -9.32 -0.94
C THR A 72 -19.85 -10.32 -0.12
N LEU A 73 -19.22 -11.06 0.78
CA LEU A 73 -19.89 -12.00 1.67
C LEU A 73 -20.93 -11.33 2.57
N ARG A 74 -20.63 -10.13 3.09
CA ARG A 74 -21.59 -9.34 3.87
C ARG A 74 -22.80 -8.92 3.03
N ALA A 75 -22.57 -8.47 1.79
CA ALA A 75 -23.64 -8.09 0.88
C ALA A 75 -24.53 -9.28 0.52
N GLU A 76 -23.95 -10.45 0.24
CA GLU A 76 -24.67 -11.69 0.00
C GLU A 76 -25.46 -12.14 1.24
N THR A 77 -24.89 -11.96 2.43
CA THR A 77 -25.61 -12.27 3.68
C THR A 77 -26.83 -11.38 3.85
N VAL A 78 -26.75 -10.08 3.55
CA VAL A 78 -27.91 -9.18 3.51
C VAL A 78 -28.94 -9.68 2.51
N ALA A 79 -28.54 -9.99 1.28
CA ALA A 79 -29.44 -10.45 0.23
C ALA A 79 -30.17 -11.74 0.64
N ASN A 80 -29.43 -12.71 1.18
CA ASN A 80 -30.01 -13.98 1.65
C ASN A 80 -31.00 -13.79 2.80
N LEU A 81 -30.68 -12.91 3.77
CA LEU A 81 -31.60 -12.59 4.87
C LEU A 81 -32.90 -11.98 4.35
N LEU A 82 -32.80 -11.06 3.39
CA LEU A 82 -33.97 -10.41 2.79
C LEU A 82 -34.82 -11.41 1.96
N GLU A 83 -34.19 -12.35 1.30
CA GLU A 83 -34.87 -13.38 0.51
C GLU A 83 -35.60 -14.38 1.42
N MET A 84 -34.98 -14.84 2.50
CA MET A 84 -35.55 -15.80 3.44
C MET A 84 -36.75 -15.25 4.22
N GLU A 85 -36.71 -13.97 4.59
CA GLU A 85 -37.72 -13.36 5.48
C GLU A 85 -38.76 -12.51 4.73
N GLY A 86 -38.71 -12.45 3.42
CA GLY A 86 -39.66 -11.97 2.39
C GLY A 86 -40.57 -10.77 2.67
N ARG A 87 -40.76 -10.35 3.92
CA ARG A 87 -41.62 -9.23 4.34
C ARG A 87 -41.16 -8.50 5.61
N LEU A 88 -40.15 -8.99 6.29
CA LEU A 88 -39.77 -8.45 7.63
C LEU A 88 -39.04 -7.12 7.61
N TYR A 89 -38.42 -6.78 6.49
CA TYR A 89 -37.61 -5.56 6.40
C TYR A 89 -38.29 -4.51 5.52
N GLN A 90 -39.41 -3.96 6.01
CA GLN A 90 -40.12 -2.90 5.30
C GLN A 90 -39.77 -1.51 5.78
N THR A 91 -39.06 -1.39 6.91
CA THR A 91 -38.76 -0.09 7.52
C THR A 91 -37.28 0.23 7.53
N THR A 92 -36.93 1.50 7.36
CA THR A 92 -35.56 2.02 7.50
C THR A 92 -34.90 1.61 8.83
N VAL A 93 -35.71 1.49 9.91
CA VAL A 93 -35.22 1.10 11.23
C VAL A 93 -34.67 -0.35 11.23
N GLU A 94 -35.33 -1.26 10.53
CA GLU A 94 -34.91 -2.65 10.41
C GLU A 94 -33.64 -2.77 9.58
N TYR A 95 -33.54 -2.06 8.45
CA TYR A 95 -32.30 -1.99 7.66
C TYR A 95 -31.13 -1.46 8.47
N ARG A 96 -31.33 -0.43 9.30
CA ARG A 96 -30.31 0.11 10.20
C ARG A 96 -29.85 -0.90 11.25
N LYS A 97 -30.74 -1.76 11.78
CA LYS A 97 -30.35 -2.83 12.70
C LYS A 97 -29.46 -3.86 12.01
N ILE A 98 -29.83 -4.29 10.80
CA ILE A 98 -29.04 -5.23 10.01
C ILE A 98 -27.68 -4.63 9.67
N ALA A 99 -27.63 -3.41 9.18
CA ALA A 99 -26.39 -2.72 8.86
C ALA A 99 -25.44 -2.69 10.07
N LYS A 100 -25.97 -2.36 11.25
CA LYS A 100 -25.20 -2.36 12.50
C LYS A 100 -24.69 -3.76 12.88
N GLN A 101 -25.52 -4.81 12.73
CA GLN A 101 -25.12 -6.18 13.04
C GLN A 101 -24.02 -6.70 12.11
N LEU A 102 -24.12 -6.38 10.82
CA LEU A 102 -23.15 -6.79 9.80
C LEU A 102 -21.98 -5.85 9.65
N ARG A 103 -21.95 -4.75 10.43
CA ARG A 103 -20.91 -3.71 10.36
C ARG A 103 -20.74 -3.13 8.96
N VAL A 104 -21.86 -2.85 8.30
CA VAL A 104 -21.90 -2.11 7.03
C VAL A 104 -22.49 -0.72 7.30
N ASP A 105 -22.02 0.29 6.57
CA ASP A 105 -22.43 1.67 6.80
C ASP A 105 -23.84 1.93 6.30
N GLU A 106 -24.14 1.49 5.06
CA GLU A 106 -25.43 1.66 4.44
C GLU A 106 -25.88 0.42 3.65
N ILE A 107 -27.19 0.23 3.58
CA ILE A 107 -27.84 -0.79 2.77
C ILE A 107 -28.84 -0.08 1.87
N HIS A 108 -28.75 -0.31 0.57
CA HIS A 108 -29.69 0.19 -0.42
C HIS A 108 -30.27 -0.94 -1.23
N ILE A 109 -31.60 -0.99 -1.32
CA ILE A 109 -32.35 -1.99 -2.09
C ILE A 109 -32.85 -1.33 -3.37
N PHE A 110 -32.47 -1.94 -4.49
CA PHE A 110 -32.87 -1.48 -5.81
C PHE A 110 -34.04 -2.34 -6.34
N ASN A 111 -34.97 -1.68 -7.01
CA ASN A 111 -35.98 -2.39 -7.81
C ASN A 111 -35.35 -2.86 -9.14
N THR A 112 -36.14 -3.61 -9.92
CA THR A 112 -35.71 -4.11 -11.24
C THR A 112 -35.43 -2.99 -12.26
N GLY A 113 -35.92 -1.78 -12.02
CA GLY A 113 -35.62 -0.58 -12.83
C GLY A 113 -34.33 0.11 -12.41
N GLY A 114 -33.63 -0.38 -11.37
CA GLY A 114 -32.37 0.19 -10.87
C GLY A 114 -32.58 1.47 -10.04
N CYS A 115 -33.75 1.65 -9.44
CA CYS A 115 -34.03 2.74 -8.51
C CYS A 115 -34.00 2.24 -7.06
N ILE A 116 -33.44 3.01 -6.14
CA ILE A 116 -33.44 2.74 -4.71
C ILE A 116 -34.87 2.88 -4.17
N VAL A 117 -35.42 1.82 -3.59
CA VAL A 117 -36.77 1.75 -3.08
C VAL A 117 -36.84 1.56 -1.57
N ALA A 118 -35.76 1.05 -0.96
CA ALA A 118 -35.67 0.82 0.47
C ALA A 118 -34.21 0.87 0.91
N GLY A 119 -33.98 0.99 2.21
CA GLY A 119 -32.63 0.98 2.79
C GLY A 119 -32.50 1.74 4.09
N THR A 120 -31.25 1.95 4.48
CA THR A 120 -30.88 2.62 5.75
C THR A 120 -31.08 4.13 5.71
N ASN A 121 -30.97 4.75 4.52
CA ASN A 121 -31.08 6.19 4.35
C ASN A 121 -32.17 6.56 3.35
N PRO A 122 -33.31 7.11 3.83
CA PRO A 122 -34.45 7.50 2.98
C PRO A 122 -34.14 8.64 2.00
N GLU A 123 -33.09 9.42 2.23
CA GLU A 123 -32.71 10.53 1.35
C GLU A 123 -32.35 10.07 -0.06
N TYR A 124 -31.88 8.82 -0.19
CA TYR A 124 -31.53 8.23 -1.48
C TYR A 124 -32.69 7.52 -2.19
N PHE A 125 -33.88 7.49 -1.61
CA PHE A 125 -35.01 6.84 -2.28
C PHE A 125 -35.36 7.57 -3.58
N GLY A 126 -35.48 6.81 -4.66
CA GLY A 126 -35.69 7.32 -6.00
C GLY A 126 -34.40 7.58 -6.80
N TYR A 127 -33.23 7.56 -6.19
CA TYR A 127 -31.98 7.60 -6.94
C TYR A 127 -31.83 6.32 -7.76
N SER A 128 -31.23 6.47 -8.97
CA SER A 128 -31.02 5.36 -9.89
C SER A 128 -29.54 5.16 -10.20
N PHE A 129 -29.21 4.04 -10.86
CA PHE A 129 -27.85 3.80 -11.37
C PHE A 129 -27.32 4.88 -12.34
N SER A 130 -28.19 5.74 -12.85
CA SER A 130 -27.80 6.88 -13.69
C SER A 130 -27.65 8.17 -12.92
N SER A 131 -27.95 8.20 -11.62
CA SER A 131 -27.86 9.41 -10.77
C SER A 131 -26.43 9.75 -10.32
N GLY A 132 -25.44 8.87 -10.56
CA GLY A 132 -24.04 9.10 -10.24
C GLY A 132 -23.12 8.18 -11.01
N GLU A 133 -21.90 8.62 -11.28
CA GLU A 133 -20.91 7.86 -12.07
C GLU A 133 -20.57 6.52 -11.44
N GLN A 134 -20.42 6.48 -10.11
CA GLN A 134 -20.06 5.26 -9.38
C GLN A 134 -21.15 4.20 -9.40
N MET A 135 -22.45 4.60 -9.41
CA MET A 135 -23.56 3.66 -9.41
C MET A 135 -23.68 2.89 -10.74
N GLY A 136 -23.20 3.45 -11.83
CA GLY A 136 -23.19 2.82 -13.15
C GLY A 136 -22.41 1.50 -13.21
N TYR A 137 -21.42 1.32 -12.34
CA TYR A 137 -20.63 0.10 -12.24
C TYR A 137 -21.48 -1.12 -11.90
N PHE A 138 -22.51 -0.98 -11.08
CA PHE A 138 -23.37 -2.06 -10.62
C PHE A 138 -24.55 -2.41 -11.56
N LYS A 139 -24.70 -1.74 -12.71
CA LYS A 139 -25.76 -2.02 -13.69
C LYS A 139 -25.87 -3.50 -14.13
N PRO A 140 -24.78 -4.26 -14.32
CA PRO A 140 -24.88 -5.68 -14.67
C PRO A 140 -25.66 -6.51 -13.67
N MET A 141 -25.70 -6.15 -12.39
CA MET A 141 -26.45 -6.85 -11.35
C MET A 141 -27.98 -6.80 -11.56
N LEU A 142 -28.50 -5.86 -12.35
CA LEU A 142 -29.93 -5.81 -12.69
C LEU A 142 -30.35 -6.94 -13.63
N THR A 143 -29.45 -7.42 -14.47
CA THR A 143 -29.71 -8.46 -15.45
C THR A 143 -29.26 -9.83 -14.97
N ASP A 144 -28.21 -9.89 -14.17
CA ASP A 144 -27.70 -11.13 -13.57
C ASP A 144 -27.91 -11.11 -12.05
N LYS A 145 -28.94 -11.82 -11.61
CA LYS A 145 -29.32 -11.92 -10.19
C LYS A 145 -28.32 -12.67 -9.30
N LYS A 146 -27.36 -13.39 -9.90
CA LYS A 146 -26.33 -14.14 -9.18
C LYS A 146 -24.99 -13.38 -9.12
N LEU A 147 -24.93 -12.24 -9.78
CA LEU A 147 -23.71 -11.46 -9.84
C LEU A 147 -23.50 -10.69 -8.54
N SER A 148 -22.39 -10.93 -7.86
CA SER A 148 -21.88 -10.11 -6.75
C SER A 148 -20.74 -9.25 -7.27
N MET A 149 -20.70 -7.97 -6.90
CA MET A 149 -19.70 -7.01 -7.37
C MET A 149 -19.22 -6.15 -6.20
N CYS A 150 -17.92 -5.88 -6.19
CA CYS A 150 -17.29 -4.95 -5.27
C CYS A 150 -16.46 -3.92 -6.06
N GLN A 151 -16.58 -2.65 -5.70
CA GLN A 151 -15.85 -1.56 -6.31
C GLN A 151 -14.98 -0.87 -5.28
N ASP A 152 -13.71 -0.63 -5.62
CA ASP A 152 -12.84 0.22 -4.80
C ASP A 152 -13.26 1.68 -4.97
N MET A 153 -13.41 2.38 -3.86
CA MET A 153 -13.55 3.83 -3.85
C MET A 153 -12.15 4.45 -3.86
N VAL A 154 -11.81 5.11 -4.93
CA VAL A 154 -10.54 5.85 -5.09
C VAL A 154 -10.76 7.29 -4.65
#